data_239e72bcd27084b62036fcbddb10d3d2
#
_entry.id   239e72bcd27084b62036fcbddb10d3d2
#
_cell.length_a   1.000
_cell.length_b   1.000
_cell.length_c   1.000
_cell.angle_alpha   90.00
_cell.angle_beta   90.00
_cell.angle_gamma   90.00
#
_symmetry.space_group_name_H-M   'P 1'
#
loop_
_entity.id
_entity.type
_entity.pdbx_description
1 polymer ?
#
loop_
_entity_poly.entity_id
_entity_poly.type
_entity_poly.pdbx_seq_one_letter_code
_entity_poly.pdbx_strand_id
1 'polypeptide(L)'
;MIAVVIPAHNEARRLGRCLRAVLTAATQAQQLGHQVEVLVVLDRCSDGSAAVARRFGVKVLEVDAGNVGMARRVGAAHMVERGAQWLACTDADSQVPSHWLVSQLACSAEVVCGTVHVEYWQPWQKAALRKLYQSRYEAREGHRHVHGANLGVCAAAYQRVGGFQPLAAHEDVQLVSDLQASGAQIVWTARHSVATSSRLDSRAREGFGDYLAGLQAQV
;
A
#
# COMPACT_ATOMS: atom_id res chain seq x y z
N MET A 1 6.48 -16.51 -6.69
CA MET A 1 5.50 -15.54 -7.22
C MET A 1 5.43 -14.31 -6.31
N ILE A 2 5.38 -13.11 -6.89
CA ILE A 2 5.09 -11.85 -6.19
C ILE A 2 3.58 -11.61 -6.25
N ALA A 3 2.95 -11.29 -5.14
CA ALA A 3 1.55 -10.90 -5.09
C ALA A 3 1.43 -9.41 -4.72
N VAL A 4 0.72 -8.63 -5.55
CA VAL A 4 0.35 -7.27 -5.20
C VAL A 4 -1.08 -7.29 -4.65
N VAL A 5 -1.27 -6.79 -3.42
CA VAL A 5 -2.57 -6.75 -2.73
C VAL A 5 -3.02 -5.30 -2.57
N ILE A 6 -4.18 -4.99 -3.12
CA ILE A 6 -4.74 -3.63 -3.17
C ILE A 6 -6.13 -3.64 -2.54
N PRO A 7 -6.31 -3.21 -1.29
CA PRO A 7 -7.64 -3.01 -0.71
C PRO A 7 -8.32 -1.81 -1.38
N ALA A 8 -9.59 -1.95 -1.70
CA ALA A 8 -10.38 -0.87 -2.30
C ALA A 8 -11.79 -0.82 -1.70
N HIS A 9 -12.23 0.36 -1.28
CA HIS A 9 -13.60 0.65 -0.91
C HIS A 9 -14.08 1.93 -1.62
N ASN A 10 -14.91 1.77 -2.67
CA ASN A 10 -15.45 2.88 -3.48
C ASN A 10 -14.34 3.81 -4.06
N GLU A 11 -13.38 3.24 -4.77
CA GLU A 11 -12.23 3.95 -5.36
C GLU A 11 -12.27 4.02 -6.89
N ALA A 12 -13.45 3.93 -7.53
CA ALA A 12 -13.60 3.91 -8.99
C ALA A 12 -12.86 5.04 -9.70
N ARG A 13 -12.78 6.23 -9.07
CA ARG A 13 -12.12 7.41 -9.65
C ARG A 13 -10.59 7.32 -9.66
N ARG A 14 -9.98 6.57 -8.73
CA ARG A 14 -8.53 6.53 -8.50
C ARG A 14 -7.91 5.18 -8.88
N LEU A 15 -8.64 4.09 -8.67
CA LEU A 15 -8.18 2.73 -8.90
C LEU A 15 -7.57 2.51 -10.28
N GLY A 16 -8.10 3.15 -11.34
CA GLY A 16 -7.54 3.01 -12.68
C GLY A 16 -6.12 3.58 -12.84
N ARG A 17 -5.76 4.64 -12.08
CA ARG A 17 -4.38 5.17 -12.07
C ARG A 17 -3.46 4.25 -11.27
N CYS A 18 -3.91 3.79 -10.11
CA CYS A 18 -3.22 2.82 -9.29
C CYS A 18 -2.88 1.57 -10.12
N LEU A 19 -3.86 0.96 -10.78
CA LEU A 19 -3.67 -0.26 -11.55
C LEU A 19 -2.71 -0.08 -12.73
N ARG A 20 -2.75 1.05 -13.44
CA ARG A 20 -1.75 1.34 -14.48
C ARG A 20 -0.34 1.33 -13.92
N ALA A 21 -0.10 2.03 -12.81
CA ALA A 21 1.21 2.10 -12.17
C ALA A 21 1.68 0.72 -11.70
N VAL A 22 0.81 -0.04 -11.04
CA VAL A 22 1.09 -1.39 -10.55
C VAL A 22 1.40 -2.35 -11.70
N LEU A 23 0.62 -2.33 -12.78
CA LEU A 23 0.84 -3.20 -13.95
C LEU A 23 2.14 -2.84 -14.67
N THR A 24 2.52 -1.57 -14.73
CA THR A 24 3.84 -1.16 -15.23
C THR A 24 4.96 -1.74 -14.37
N ALA A 25 4.85 -1.66 -13.03
CA ALA A 25 5.83 -2.26 -12.12
C ALA A 25 5.85 -3.80 -12.23
N ALA A 26 4.68 -4.42 -12.40
CA ALA A 26 4.57 -5.86 -12.63
C ALA A 26 5.28 -6.29 -13.93
N THR A 27 5.06 -5.55 -15.02
CA THR A 27 5.74 -5.82 -16.31
C THR A 27 7.26 -5.75 -16.17
N GLN A 28 7.78 -4.76 -15.45
CA GLN A 28 9.23 -4.65 -15.21
C GLN A 28 9.78 -5.83 -14.41
N ALA A 29 9.07 -6.27 -13.37
CA ALA A 29 9.47 -7.45 -12.60
C ALA A 29 9.38 -8.74 -13.44
N GLN A 30 8.36 -8.87 -14.29
CA GLN A 30 8.20 -10.00 -15.20
C GLN A 30 9.32 -10.09 -16.24
N GLN A 31 9.81 -8.96 -16.76
CA GLN A 31 10.97 -8.91 -17.65
C GLN A 31 12.26 -9.43 -17.00
N LEU A 32 12.33 -9.40 -15.68
CA LEU A 32 13.42 -9.96 -14.89
C LEU A 32 13.16 -11.42 -14.42
N GLY A 33 12.13 -12.07 -14.99
CA GLY A 33 11.83 -13.49 -14.73
C GLY A 33 10.92 -13.73 -13.51
N HIS A 34 10.39 -12.71 -12.86
CA HIS A 34 9.48 -12.87 -11.73
C HIS A 34 8.04 -13.12 -12.19
N GLN A 35 7.36 -14.09 -11.57
CA GLN A 35 5.90 -14.19 -11.71
C GLN A 35 5.22 -13.15 -10.81
N VAL A 36 4.29 -12.37 -11.36
CA VAL A 36 3.55 -11.33 -10.61
C VAL A 36 2.05 -11.54 -10.81
N GLU A 37 1.31 -11.58 -9.72
CA GLU A 37 -0.15 -11.53 -9.71
C GLU A 37 -0.64 -10.29 -8.95
N VAL A 38 -1.65 -9.62 -9.51
CA VAL A 38 -2.27 -8.43 -8.90
C VAL A 38 -3.68 -8.77 -8.46
N LEU A 39 -3.98 -8.53 -7.20
CA LEU A 39 -5.29 -8.74 -6.58
C LEU A 39 -5.85 -7.42 -6.03
N VAL A 40 -7.04 -7.06 -6.48
CA VAL A 40 -7.86 -6.02 -5.87
C VAL A 40 -8.86 -6.66 -4.92
N VAL A 41 -8.83 -6.26 -3.66
CA VAL A 41 -9.81 -6.69 -2.65
C VAL A 41 -10.87 -5.61 -2.54
N LEU A 42 -12.06 -5.87 -3.07
CA LEU A 42 -13.19 -4.96 -3.07
C LEU A 42 -13.98 -5.14 -1.77
N ASP A 43 -13.83 -4.23 -0.84
CA ASP A 43 -14.54 -4.27 0.44
C ASP A 43 -15.77 -3.35 0.39
N ARG A 44 -16.97 -3.95 0.39
CA ARG A 44 -18.26 -3.23 0.38
C ARG A 44 -18.35 -2.15 -0.70
N CYS A 45 -17.82 -2.40 -1.89
CA CYS A 45 -17.90 -1.44 -2.98
C CYS A 45 -19.31 -1.36 -3.55
N SER A 46 -19.85 -0.15 -3.62
CA SER A 46 -21.15 0.16 -4.24
C SER A 46 -21.01 1.02 -5.51
N ASP A 47 -19.78 1.44 -5.84
CA ASP A 47 -19.45 2.25 -7.02
C ASP A 47 -18.91 1.39 -8.19
N GLY A 48 -18.36 2.04 -9.21
CA GLY A 48 -17.76 1.38 -10.37
C GLY A 48 -16.40 0.70 -10.13
N SER A 49 -15.91 0.55 -8.89
CA SER A 49 -14.57 -0.01 -8.60
C SER A 49 -14.39 -1.42 -9.17
N ALA A 50 -15.41 -2.28 -9.06
CA ALA A 50 -15.37 -3.63 -9.64
C ALA A 50 -15.23 -3.61 -11.17
N ALA A 51 -15.99 -2.74 -11.85
CA ALA A 51 -15.92 -2.60 -13.30
C ALA A 51 -14.52 -2.08 -13.74
N VAL A 52 -13.95 -1.13 -12.98
CA VAL A 52 -12.58 -0.65 -13.23
C VAL A 52 -11.58 -1.79 -13.10
N ALA A 53 -11.59 -2.54 -12.00
CA ALA A 53 -10.64 -3.64 -11.78
C ALA A 53 -10.72 -4.70 -12.88
N ARG A 54 -11.94 -5.14 -13.23
CA ARG A 54 -12.16 -6.13 -14.31
C ARG A 54 -11.65 -5.64 -15.67
N ARG A 55 -11.81 -4.35 -15.98
CA ARG A 55 -11.30 -3.75 -17.24
C ARG A 55 -9.78 -3.81 -17.36
N PHE A 56 -9.06 -3.83 -16.25
CA PHE A 56 -7.60 -3.99 -16.24
C PHE A 56 -7.14 -5.45 -16.24
N GLY A 57 -8.06 -6.42 -16.23
CA GLY A 57 -7.74 -7.85 -16.27
C GLY A 57 -7.06 -8.37 -15.00
N VAL A 58 -7.10 -7.62 -13.89
CA VAL A 58 -6.53 -8.05 -12.60
C VAL A 58 -7.49 -8.97 -11.85
N LYS A 59 -6.97 -9.75 -10.91
CA LYS A 59 -7.81 -10.57 -10.03
C LYS A 59 -8.61 -9.69 -9.08
N VAL A 60 -9.82 -10.13 -8.79
CA VAL A 60 -10.75 -9.43 -7.91
C VAL A 60 -11.24 -10.39 -6.85
N LEU A 61 -11.24 -9.96 -5.60
CA LEU A 61 -11.86 -10.65 -4.48
C LEU A 61 -12.83 -9.68 -3.81
N GLU A 62 -14.11 -10.05 -3.76
CA GLU A 62 -15.14 -9.24 -3.10
C GLU A 62 -15.31 -9.73 -1.65
N VAL A 63 -15.30 -8.78 -0.71
CA VAL A 63 -15.42 -9.05 0.73
C VAL A 63 -16.41 -8.09 1.38
N ASP A 64 -16.98 -8.50 2.50
CA ASP A 64 -17.85 -7.68 3.34
C ASP A 64 -17.20 -7.49 4.73
N ALA A 65 -16.03 -6.87 4.74
CA ALA A 65 -15.25 -6.68 5.96
C ALA A 65 -15.50 -5.33 6.64
N GLY A 66 -15.69 -4.25 5.86
CA GLY A 66 -15.84 -2.88 6.35
C GLY A 66 -14.60 -2.38 7.12
N ASN A 67 -13.42 -2.97 6.83
CA ASN A 67 -12.20 -2.80 7.60
C ASN A 67 -10.99 -3.07 6.71
N VAL A 68 -10.09 -2.11 6.60
CA VAL A 68 -8.92 -2.20 5.70
C VAL A 68 -7.95 -3.30 6.12
N GLY A 69 -7.73 -3.50 7.42
CA GLY A 69 -6.88 -4.57 7.93
C GLY A 69 -7.43 -5.94 7.57
N MET A 70 -8.74 -6.15 7.70
CA MET A 70 -9.38 -7.39 7.29
C MET A 70 -9.32 -7.59 5.78
N ALA A 71 -9.55 -6.55 4.98
CA ALA A 71 -9.43 -6.64 3.52
C ALA A 71 -8.01 -7.04 3.09
N ARG A 72 -6.97 -6.42 3.68
CA ARG A 72 -5.57 -6.82 3.45
C ARG A 72 -5.29 -8.24 3.91
N ARG A 73 -5.80 -8.63 5.10
CA ARG A 73 -5.64 -9.98 5.64
C ARG A 73 -6.19 -11.04 4.69
N VAL A 74 -7.44 -10.88 4.26
CA VAL A 74 -8.10 -11.84 3.35
C VAL A 74 -7.40 -11.90 2.00
N GLY A 75 -7.02 -10.74 1.45
CA GLY A 75 -6.27 -10.67 0.20
C GLY A 75 -4.91 -11.33 0.28
N ALA A 76 -4.15 -11.06 1.35
CA ALA A 76 -2.84 -11.66 1.57
C ALA A 76 -2.94 -13.18 1.77
N ALA A 77 -3.88 -13.66 2.59
CA ALA A 77 -4.12 -15.08 2.81
C ALA A 77 -4.44 -15.80 1.49
N HIS A 78 -5.37 -15.24 0.69
CA HIS A 78 -5.72 -15.77 -0.62
C HIS A 78 -4.50 -15.90 -1.54
N MET A 79 -3.62 -14.91 -1.54
CA MET A 79 -2.44 -14.93 -2.40
C MET A 79 -1.35 -15.89 -1.87
N VAL A 80 -1.20 -16.02 -0.55
CA VAL A 80 -0.29 -17.00 0.06
C VAL A 80 -0.71 -18.42 -0.25
N GLU A 81 -2.00 -18.74 -0.16
CA GLU A 81 -2.58 -20.04 -0.55
C GLU A 81 -2.30 -20.38 -2.03
N ARG A 82 -2.17 -19.36 -2.88
CA ARG A 82 -1.81 -19.49 -4.30
C ARG A 82 -0.31 -19.54 -4.55
N GLY A 83 0.52 -19.59 -3.50
CA GLY A 83 1.95 -19.73 -3.60
C GLY A 83 2.73 -18.41 -3.70
N ALA A 84 2.17 -17.29 -3.23
CA ALA A 84 2.92 -16.06 -3.11
C ALA A 84 4.09 -16.23 -2.14
N GLN A 85 5.27 -15.80 -2.54
CA GLN A 85 6.49 -15.76 -1.71
C GLN A 85 6.79 -14.35 -1.23
N TRP A 86 6.30 -13.33 -1.94
CA TRP A 86 6.41 -11.93 -1.60
C TRP A 86 5.04 -11.26 -1.71
N LEU A 87 4.64 -10.54 -0.67
CA LEU A 87 3.43 -9.74 -0.60
C LEU A 87 3.82 -8.27 -0.71
N ALA A 88 3.41 -7.59 -1.77
CA ALA A 88 3.60 -6.16 -1.96
C ALA A 88 2.24 -5.46 -1.78
N CYS A 89 2.14 -4.57 -0.79
CA CYS A 89 0.91 -3.85 -0.48
C CYS A 89 0.97 -2.40 -0.96
N THR A 90 -0.09 -1.95 -1.61
CA THR A 90 -0.32 -0.54 -1.95
C THR A 90 -1.79 -0.19 -1.84
N ASP A 91 -2.13 1.11 -1.86
CA ASP A 91 -3.51 1.58 -1.73
C ASP A 91 -4.14 1.88 -3.10
N ALA A 92 -5.46 1.77 -3.19
CA ALA A 92 -6.22 1.96 -4.43
C ALA A 92 -6.17 3.40 -4.99
N ASP A 93 -5.69 4.36 -4.20
CA ASP A 93 -5.49 5.76 -4.58
C ASP A 93 -4.03 6.16 -4.72
N SER A 94 -3.12 5.18 -4.68
CA SER A 94 -1.68 5.37 -4.75
C SER A 94 -1.10 4.94 -6.10
N GLN A 95 0.04 5.50 -6.47
CA GLN A 95 0.74 5.21 -7.71
C GLN A 95 2.19 4.84 -7.38
N VAL A 96 2.53 3.58 -7.62
CA VAL A 96 3.87 3.05 -7.41
C VAL A 96 4.80 3.41 -8.57
N PRO A 97 6.10 3.64 -8.37
CA PRO A 97 7.04 3.81 -9.48
C PRO A 97 7.25 2.49 -10.25
N SER A 98 7.66 2.57 -11.50
CA SER A 98 7.83 1.37 -12.36
C SER A 98 8.80 0.34 -11.79
N HIS A 99 9.83 0.77 -11.07
CA HIS A 99 10.83 -0.08 -10.43
C HIS A 99 10.44 -0.60 -9.04
N TRP A 100 9.22 -0.34 -8.58
CA TRP A 100 8.76 -0.58 -7.21
C TRP A 100 9.01 -2.03 -6.72
N LEU A 101 8.51 -3.02 -7.45
CA LEU A 101 8.65 -4.43 -7.07
C LEU A 101 10.11 -4.89 -7.10
N VAL A 102 10.84 -4.49 -8.13
CA VAL A 102 12.26 -4.84 -8.30
C VAL A 102 13.10 -4.23 -7.18
N SER A 103 12.82 -2.97 -6.81
CA SER A 103 13.52 -2.30 -5.71
C SER A 103 13.24 -2.93 -4.35
N GLN A 104 12.01 -3.40 -4.10
CA GLN A 104 11.71 -4.14 -2.89
C GLN A 104 12.53 -5.44 -2.80
N LEU A 105 12.54 -6.24 -3.85
CA LEU A 105 13.29 -7.50 -3.88
C LEU A 105 14.80 -7.28 -3.77
N ALA A 106 15.33 -6.21 -4.36
CA ALA A 106 16.76 -5.86 -4.30
C ALA A 106 17.23 -5.51 -2.87
N CYS A 107 16.34 -5.22 -1.95
CA CYS A 107 16.69 -5.00 -0.54
C CYS A 107 17.15 -6.27 0.17
N SER A 108 16.87 -7.47 -0.37
CA SER A 108 17.23 -8.77 0.20
C SER A 108 16.87 -8.92 1.68
N ALA A 109 15.72 -8.39 2.08
CA ALA A 109 15.20 -8.38 3.45
C ALA A 109 13.84 -9.09 3.52
N GLU A 110 13.42 -9.48 4.72
CA GLU A 110 12.11 -10.09 4.94
C GLU A 110 10.97 -9.04 4.87
N VAL A 111 11.28 -7.78 5.19
CA VAL A 111 10.33 -6.67 5.21
C VAL A 111 10.97 -5.44 4.60
N VAL A 112 10.21 -4.74 3.75
CA VAL A 112 10.62 -3.46 3.18
C VAL A 112 9.53 -2.43 3.43
N CYS A 113 9.86 -1.43 4.23
CA CYS A 113 9.01 -0.27 4.50
C CYS A 113 9.49 0.90 3.65
N GLY A 114 8.65 1.33 2.72
CA GLY A 114 8.93 2.48 1.85
C GLY A 114 8.26 3.77 2.31
N THR A 115 8.71 4.90 1.77
CA THR A 115 8.10 6.20 1.99
C THR A 115 6.93 6.46 1.04
N VAL A 116 6.09 7.44 1.39
CA VAL A 116 5.07 7.98 0.50
C VAL A 116 5.33 9.47 0.24
N HIS A 117 4.75 10.01 -0.82
CA HIS A 117 4.75 11.46 -1.06
C HIS A 117 3.42 11.87 -1.69
N VAL A 118 3.09 13.16 -1.56
CA VAL A 118 1.93 13.75 -2.22
C VAL A 118 2.41 14.40 -3.52
N GLU A 119 2.02 13.82 -4.65
CA GLU A 119 2.35 14.37 -5.97
C GLU A 119 1.39 15.50 -6.37
N TYR A 120 0.09 15.26 -6.18
CA TYR A 120 -0.96 16.20 -6.56
C TYR A 120 -1.72 16.70 -5.34
N TRP A 121 -1.58 18.00 -5.07
CA TRP A 121 -2.34 18.69 -4.04
C TRP A 121 -3.67 19.19 -4.62
N GLN A 122 -4.74 19.11 -3.83
CA GLN A 122 -6.02 19.64 -4.28
C GLN A 122 -5.93 21.17 -4.43
N PRO A 123 -6.62 21.78 -5.40
CA PRO A 123 -6.53 23.22 -5.66
C PRO A 123 -6.87 24.12 -4.45
N TRP A 124 -7.69 23.62 -3.54
CA TRP A 124 -8.09 24.32 -2.32
C TRP A 124 -7.13 24.13 -1.14
N GLN A 125 -6.18 23.22 -1.25
CA GLN A 125 -5.16 23.00 -0.21
C GLN A 125 -4.11 24.11 -0.26
N LYS A 126 -3.92 24.79 0.87
CA LYS A 126 -3.00 25.92 0.95
C LYS A 126 -1.55 25.52 0.73
N ALA A 127 -0.76 26.41 0.10
CA ALA A 127 0.69 26.20 -0.05
C ALA A 127 1.41 26.02 1.29
N ALA A 128 0.87 26.64 2.37
CA ALA A 128 1.39 26.48 3.72
C ALA A 128 1.31 25.02 4.22
N LEU A 129 0.21 24.29 3.93
CA LEU A 129 0.07 22.87 4.23
C LEU A 129 1.18 22.04 3.56
N ARG A 130 1.42 22.29 2.28
CA ARG A 130 2.48 21.60 1.53
C ARG A 130 3.85 21.83 2.15
N LYS A 131 4.18 23.07 2.50
CA LYS A 131 5.45 23.41 3.17
C LYS A 131 5.56 22.73 4.53
N LEU A 132 4.50 22.75 5.31
CA LEU A 132 4.47 22.12 6.63
C LEU A 132 4.63 20.60 6.54
N TYR A 133 3.95 19.95 5.59
CA TYR A 133 4.15 18.53 5.31
C TYR A 133 5.60 18.24 4.94
N GLN A 134 6.17 18.96 3.98
CA GLN A 134 7.56 18.78 3.54
C GLN A 134 8.59 18.98 4.64
N SER A 135 8.33 19.86 5.61
CA SER A 135 9.23 20.10 6.73
C SER A 135 9.15 19.04 7.85
N ARG A 136 8.04 18.29 7.91
CA ARG A 136 7.80 17.30 8.99
C ARG A 136 7.95 15.87 8.54
N TYR A 137 7.79 15.61 7.24
CA TYR A 137 7.87 14.25 6.71
C TYR A 137 9.29 13.92 6.26
N GLU A 138 9.93 13.01 6.96
CA GLU A 138 11.31 12.60 6.67
C GLU A 138 11.36 11.49 5.61
N ALA A 139 11.51 11.86 4.34
CA ALA A 139 11.71 10.90 3.24
C ALA A 139 13.21 10.59 3.05
N ARG A 140 13.81 9.81 3.95
CA ARG A 140 15.24 9.43 3.92
C ARG A 140 15.47 7.96 4.20
N GLU A 141 16.62 7.44 3.84
CA GLU A 141 17.03 6.08 4.23
C GLU A 141 17.06 5.95 5.77
N GLY A 142 16.61 4.82 6.26
CA GLY A 142 16.52 4.55 7.70
C GLY A 142 15.39 5.27 8.41
N HIS A 143 14.41 5.84 7.68
CA HIS A 143 13.18 6.39 8.27
C HIS A 143 12.45 5.34 9.13
N ARG A 144 11.41 5.74 9.84
CA ARG A 144 10.59 4.83 10.65
C ARG A 144 9.10 4.89 10.30
N HIS A 145 8.79 5.47 9.14
CA HIS A 145 7.41 5.51 8.66
C HIS A 145 6.95 4.14 8.21
N VAL A 146 5.75 3.76 8.59
CA VAL A 146 5.05 2.57 8.09
C VAL A 146 3.85 3.02 7.29
N HIS A 147 3.72 2.52 6.07
CA HIS A 147 2.60 2.83 5.19
C HIS A 147 2.14 1.56 4.46
N GLY A 148 0.89 1.16 4.67
CA GLY A 148 0.27 0.09 3.90
C GLY A 148 0.26 0.36 2.40
N ALA A 149 0.40 1.63 2.00
CA ALA A 149 0.57 2.05 0.61
C ALA A 149 1.93 1.69 0.00
N ASN A 150 2.96 1.37 0.83
CA ASN A 150 4.31 1.03 0.38
C ASN A 150 5.00 0.05 1.33
N LEU A 151 4.48 -1.17 1.38
CA LEU A 151 4.97 -2.24 2.26
C LEU A 151 5.19 -3.52 1.46
N GLY A 152 6.40 -4.08 1.57
CA GLY A 152 6.74 -5.41 1.05
C GLY A 152 7.06 -6.38 2.18
N VAL A 153 6.54 -7.61 2.13
CA VAL A 153 6.76 -8.62 3.18
C VAL A 153 6.94 -10.00 2.56
N CYS A 154 7.97 -10.73 2.98
CA CYS A 154 8.15 -12.14 2.67
C CYS A 154 6.97 -12.94 3.25
N ALA A 155 6.37 -13.83 2.45
CA ALA A 155 5.20 -14.60 2.87
C ALA A 155 5.47 -15.47 4.11
N ALA A 156 6.65 -16.02 4.25
CA ALA A 156 7.04 -16.81 5.43
C ALA A 156 7.08 -15.95 6.70
N ALA A 157 7.64 -14.73 6.63
CA ALA A 157 7.66 -13.80 7.75
C ALA A 157 6.24 -13.33 8.10
N TYR A 158 5.41 -13.03 7.08
CA TYR A 158 4.02 -12.66 7.24
C TYR A 158 3.22 -13.75 7.99
N GLN A 159 3.37 -15.02 7.58
CA GLN A 159 2.70 -16.15 8.23
C GLN A 159 3.20 -16.39 9.65
N ARG A 160 4.50 -16.23 9.89
CA ARG A 160 5.14 -16.43 11.21
C ARG A 160 4.51 -15.56 12.30
N VAL A 161 4.07 -14.34 11.96
CA VAL A 161 3.42 -13.41 12.91
C VAL A 161 1.89 -13.43 12.84
N GLY A 162 1.28 -14.32 12.05
CA GLY A 162 -0.17 -14.43 11.91
C GLY A 162 -0.81 -13.38 10.98
N GLY A 163 0.01 -12.59 10.27
CA GLY A 163 -0.40 -11.63 9.26
C GLY A 163 -1.10 -10.38 9.78
N PHE A 164 -1.76 -9.63 8.88
CA PHE A 164 -2.51 -8.43 9.26
C PHE A 164 -3.56 -8.73 10.32
N GLN A 165 -3.63 -7.89 11.34
CA GLN A 165 -4.71 -7.93 12.31
C GLN A 165 -5.97 -7.23 11.75
N PRO A 166 -7.18 -7.63 12.18
CA PRO A 166 -8.44 -7.05 11.69
C PRO A 166 -8.72 -5.68 12.32
N LEU A 167 -7.77 -4.76 12.21
CA LEU A 167 -7.84 -3.41 12.74
C LEU A 167 -8.43 -2.45 11.70
N ALA A 168 -9.19 -1.47 12.16
CA ALA A 168 -9.76 -0.44 11.32
C ALA A 168 -8.72 0.62 10.89
N ALA A 169 -7.62 0.73 11.65
CA ALA A 169 -6.47 1.60 11.39
C ALA A 169 -5.21 0.98 12.01
N HIS A 170 -4.03 1.40 11.53
CA HIS A 170 -2.73 0.97 12.03
C HIS A 170 -2.45 -0.54 11.92
N GLU A 171 -3.18 -1.25 11.07
CA GLU A 171 -2.94 -2.68 10.80
C GLU A 171 -1.57 -2.94 10.19
N ASP A 172 -1.04 -1.98 9.41
CA ASP A 172 0.29 -1.98 8.84
C ASP A 172 1.37 -1.73 9.90
N VAL A 173 1.14 -0.77 10.80
CA VAL A 173 2.03 -0.48 11.93
C VAL A 173 2.11 -1.68 12.87
N GLN A 174 0.96 -2.29 13.19
CA GLN A 174 0.92 -3.48 14.04
C GLN A 174 1.66 -4.65 13.39
N LEU A 175 1.43 -4.92 12.10
CA LEU A 175 2.14 -5.97 11.37
C LEU A 175 3.66 -5.76 11.41
N VAL A 176 4.13 -4.55 11.14
CA VAL A 176 5.58 -4.25 11.17
C VAL A 176 6.14 -4.37 12.59
N SER A 177 5.38 -3.97 13.61
CA SER A 177 5.75 -4.16 15.02
C SER A 177 5.91 -5.64 15.37
N ASP A 178 4.95 -6.49 14.98
CA ASP A 178 4.98 -7.93 15.22
C ASP A 178 6.16 -8.59 14.47
N LEU A 179 6.42 -8.17 13.23
CA LEU A 179 7.56 -8.64 12.45
C LEU A 179 8.88 -8.25 13.10
N GLN A 180 9.00 -7.02 13.60
CA GLN A 180 10.18 -6.55 14.32
C GLN A 180 10.39 -7.35 15.62
N ALA A 181 9.34 -7.60 16.39
CA ALA A 181 9.38 -8.40 17.59
C ALA A 181 9.77 -9.86 17.33
N SER A 182 9.43 -10.39 16.13
CA SER A 182 9.83 -11.73 15.68
C SER A 182 11.27 -11.84 15.19
N GLY A 183 12.03 -10.73 15.20
CA GLY A 183 13.42 -10.68 14.71
C GLY A 183 13.54 -10.61 13.18
N ALA A 184 12.47 -10.26 12.45
CA ALA A 184 12.53 -10.12 11.01
C ALA A 184 13.51 -9.01 10.58
N GLN A 185 14.22 -9.24 9.49
CA GLN A 185 15.09 -8.23 8.87
C GLN A 185 14.24 -7.20 8.13
N ILE A 186 14.25 -5.96 8.64
CA ILE A 186 13.45 -4.84 8.08
C ILE A 186 14.38 -3.81 7.45
N VAL A 187 14.12 -3.47 6.19
CA VAL A 187 14.76 -2.34 5.49
C VAL A 187 13.80 -1.17 5.39
N TRP A 188 14.25 0.00 5.81
CA TRP A 188 13.54 1.27 5.76
C TRP A 188 14.17 2.14 4.68
N THR A 189 13.50 2.30 3.54
CA THR A 189 14.11 2.91 2.35
C THR A 189 13.22 3.95 1.68
N ALA A 190 13.85 5.02 1.20
CA ALA A 190 13.21 6.06 0.41
C ALA A 190 13.38 5.89 -1.11
N ARG A 191 14.06 4.83 -1.57
CA ARG A 191 14.44 4.63 -2.98
C ARG A 191 13.25 4.43 -3.93
N HIS A 192 12.11 3.99 -3.43
CA HIS A 192 10.90 3.73 -4.23
C HIS A 192 9.67 4.34 -3.56
N SER A 193 9.74 5.65 -3.31
CA SER A 193 8.62 6.38 -2.72
C SER A 193 7.35 6.26 -3.58
N VAL A 194 6.21 6.04 -2.96
CA VAL A 194 4.91 5.88 -3.61
C VAL A 194 4.14 7.19 -3.56
N ALA A 195 3.63 7.63 -4.71
CA ALA A 195 2.76 8.79 -4.77
C ALA A 195 1.37 8.44 -4.23
N THR A 196 0.86 9.17 -3.25
CA THR A 196 -0.46 8.95 -2.67
C THR A 196 -1.34 10.20 -2.74
N SER A 197 -2.63 10.03 -2.48
CA SER A 197 -3.63 11.09 -2.55
C SER A 197 -3.49 12.07 -1.39
N SER A 198 -3.66 13.38 -1.66
CA SER A 198 -3.75 14.43 -0.66
C SER A 198 -5.16 14.61 -0.07
N ARG A 199 -6.07 13.66 -0.30
CA ARG A 199 -7.44 13.77 0.21
C ARG A 199 -7.47 13.81 1.74
N LEU A 200 -8.39 14.59 2.31
CA LEU A 200 -8.60 14.68 3.76
C LEU A 200 -9.81 13.86 4.22
N ASP A 201 -10.65 13.41 3.29
CA ASP A 201 -11.80 12.52 3.51
C ASP A 201 -11.35 11.04 3.57
N SER A 202 -10.27 10.79 4.33
CA SER A 202 -9.77 9.44 4.55
C SER A 202 -10.82 8.58 5.26
N ARG A 203 -10.98 7.34 4.80
CA ARG A 203 -11.87 6.36 5.44
C ARG A 203 -11.16 5.57 6.53
N ALA A 204 -9.84 5.46 6.44
CA ALA A 204 -9.01 4.96 7.51
C ALA A 204 -8.81 6.09 8.53
N ARG A 205 -9.50 6.01 9.66
CA ARG A 205 -9.28 6.92 10.79
C ARG A 205 -7.82 6.81 11.24
N GLU A 206 -7.23 7.95 11.64
CA GLU A 206 -5.82 8.05 12.07
C GLU A 206 -4.80 7.69 10.98
N GLY A 207 -5.25 7.52 9.71
CA GLY A 207 -4.39 7.29 8.56
C GLY A 207 -3.76 8.56 8.00
N PHE A 208 -3.11 8.43 6.82
CA PHE A 208 -2.40 9.53 6.16
C PHE A 208 -3.28 10.75 5.87
N GLY A 209 -4.57 10.55 5.53
CA GLY A 209 -5.52 11.66 5.33
C GLY A 209 -5.78 12.46 6.60
N ASP A 210 -5.95 11.79 7.73
CA ASP A 210 -6.14 12.45 9.04
C ASP A 210 -4.86 13.17 9.50
N TYR A 211 -3.69 12.60 9.21
CA TYR A 211 -2.42 13.29 9.41
C TYR A 211 -2.35 14.60 8.63
N LEU A 212 -2.72 14.59 7.34
CA LEU A 212 -2.78 15.81 6.53
C LEU A 212 -3.83 16.79 7.04
N ALA A 213 -5.00 16.31 7.48
CA ALA A 213 -6.04 17.15 8.07
C ALA A 213 -5.54 17.83 9.36
N GLY A 214 -4.83 17.12 10.21
CA GLY A 214 -4.18 17.67 11.41
C GLY A 214 -3.14 18.75 11.09
N LEU A 215 -2.37 18.58 10.01
CA LEU A 215 -1.46 19.63 9.53
C LEU A 215 -2.20 20.83 8.97
N GLN A 216 -3.31 20.60 8.24
CA GLN A 216 -4.12 21.69 7.68
C GLN A 216 -4.76 22.56 8.75
N ALA A 217 -5.14 22.00 9.88
CA ALA A 217 -5.68 22.74 11.02
C ALA A 217 -4.66 23.71 11.66
N GLN A 218 -3.36 23.57 11.33
CA GLN A 218 -2.29 24.40 11.87
C GLN A 218 -1.89 25.56 10.92
N VAL A 219 -2.51 25.65 9.72
CA VAL A 219 -2.21 26.64 8.68
C VAL A 219 -3.47 27.26 8.09
#